data_ceebf59da622db41ba4024bc4f5ea8ac
#
_entry.id   ceebf59da622db41ba4024bc4f5ea8ac
#
_cell.length_a   1.000
_cell.length_b   1.000
_cell.length_c   1.000
_cell.angle_alpha   90.00
_cell.angle_beta   90.00
_cell.angle_gamma   90.00
#
_symmetry.space_group_name_H-M   'P 1'
#
loop_
_entity.id
_entity.type
_entity.pdbx_description
1 polymer ?
#
loop_
_entity_poly.entity_id
_entity_poly.type
_entity_poly.pdbx_seq_one_letter_code
_entity_poly.pdbx_strand_id
1 'polypeptide(L)'
;MIIIAPRIDLNSERWIEPIEGLRLKVGSVDNHHYRSRNALVRRHIEKLDATYKVGTKDFDLSSVGDIDSVDDLLIENCAHYLLKGWEGVGESVDGKEVAIDYTPEKGVALLKQRPELYWQILATAAEIAEGKAEQTKDTVKKSQKRNAG
;
A
#
# COMPACT_ATOMS: atom_id res chain seq x y z
N MET A 1 22.07 11.37 -21.83
CA MET A 1 21.80 12.47 -20.88
C MET A 1 20.65 12.07 -19.99
N ILE A 2 20.83 12.19 -18.69
CA ILE A 2 19.75 11.93 -17.71
C ILE A 2 19.13 13.28 -17.31
N ILE A 3 17.82 13.38 -17.47
CA ILE A 3 17.09 14.60 -17.14
C ILE A 3 16.42 14.42 -15.77
N ILE A 4 16.69 15.36 -14.86
CA ILE A 4 16.04 15.37 -13.55
C ILE A 4 14.63 15.90 -13.73
N ALA A 5 13.64 15.07 -13.50
CA ALA A 5 12.25 15.47 -13.56
C ALA A 5 11.86 16.28 -12.31
N PRO A 6 10.91 17.24 -12.42
CA PRO A 6 10.37 17.89 -11.23
C PRO A 6 9.80 16.86 -10.27
N ARG A 7 9.98 17.11 -8.96
CA ARG A 7 9.44 16.23 -7.92
C ARG A 7 7.92 16.17 -8.00
N ILE A 8 7.38 14.96 -7.89
CA ILE A 8 5.96 14.76 -7.65
C ILE A 8 5.65 15.23 -6.24
N ASP A 9 4.50 15.87 -6.05
CA ASP A 9 4.06 16.29 -4.74
C ASP A 9 3.93 15.06 -3.83
N LEU A 10 4.78 14.97 -2.81
CA LEU A 10 4.81 13.85 -1.87
C LEU A 10 3.54 13.79 -1.00
N ASN A 11 2.76 14.87 -0.98
CA ASN A 11 1.49 14.93 -0.26
C ASN A 11 0.29 14.62 -1.14
N SER A 12 0.51 14.21 -2.40
CA SER A 12 -0.58 13.80 -3.28
C SER A 12 -1.32 12.62 -2.70
N GLU A 13 -2.62 12.72 -2.68
CA GLU A 13 -3.51 11.70 -2.17
C GLU A 13 -4.60 11.42 -3.19
N ARG A 14 -5.12 10.19 -3.20
CA ARG A 14 -6.17 9.79 -4.13
C ARG A 14 -7.22 8.96 -3.38
N TRP A 15 -8.49 9.24 -3.65
CA TRP A 15 -9.59 8.41 -3.19
C TRP A 15 -9.83 7.28 -4.16
N ILE A 16 -9.99 6.06 -3.65
CA ILE A 16 -10.41 4.90 -4.43
C ILE A 16 -11.65 4.28 -3.80
N GLU A 17 -12.42 3.57 -4.62
CA GLU A 17 -13.61 2.85 -4.16
C GLU A 17 -13.49 1.38 -4.57
N PRO A 18 -12.68 0.59 -3.84
CA PRO A 18 -12.43 -0.80 -4.20
C PRO A 18 -13.66 -1.71 -4.05
N ILE A 19 -14.57 -1.33 -3.18
CA ILE A 19 -15.84 -2.01 -2.95
C ILE A 19 -16.92 -0.93 -2.91
N GLU A 20 -18.07 -1.21 -3.49
CA GLU A 20 -19.17 -0.24 -3.48
C GLU A 20 -19.48 0.21 -2.06
N GLY A 21 -19.47 1.52 -1.84
CA GLY A 21 -19.70 2.12 -0.54
C GLY A 21 -18.47 2.25 0.34
N LEU A 22 -17.35 1.64 -0.01
CA LEU A 22 -16.09 1.76 0.72
C LEU A 22 -15.14 2.65 -0.06
N ARG A 23 -14.77 3.79 0.52
CA ARG A 23 -13.81 4.71 -0.07
C ARG A 23 -12.57 4.78 0.81
N LEU A 24 -11.40 4.68 0.18
CA LEU A 24 -10.11 4.74 0.86
C LEU A 24 -9.29 5.89 0.29
N LYS A 25 -8.69 6.68 1.17
CA LYS A 25 -7.79 7.76 0.79
C LYS A 25 -6.36 7.25 0.89
N VAL A 26 -5.64 7.27 -0.22
CA VAL A 26 -4.33 6.66 -0.34
C VAL A 26 -3.29 7.71 -0.70
N GLY A 27 -2.14 7.67 -0.02
CA GLY A 27 -0.98 8.51 -0.31
C GLY A 27 0.07 7.81 -1.15
N SER A 28 1.09 8.55 -1.57
CA SER A 28 2.16 8.05 -2.42
C SER A 28 3.11 7.11 -1.67
N VAL A 29 3.62 6.06 -2.35
CA VAL A 29 4.73 5.25 -1.83
C VAL A 29 6.03 6.06 -1.73
N ASP A 30 6.14 7.17 -2.45
CA ASP A 30 7.29 8.07 -2.36
C ASP A 30 7.17 8.95 -1.13
N ASN A 31 6.99 8.32 0.00
CA ASN A 31 6.88 8.87 1.34
C ASN A 31 8.09 8.39 2.13
N HIS A 32 8.85 9.32 2.68
CA HIS A 32 10.09 9.01 3.37
C HIS A 32 9.88 8.02 4.54
N HIS A 33 8.86 8.21 5.33
CA HIS A 33 8.56 7.35 6.47
C HIS A 33 8.21 5.93 6.02
N TYR A 34 7.36 5.81 5.00
CA TYR A 34 7.02 4.51 4.43
C TYR A 34 8.25 3.80 3.89
N ARG A 35 9.07 4.49 3.10
CA ARG A 35 10.26 3.91 2.47
C ARG A 35 11.28 3.45 3.49
N SER A 36 11.55 4.27 4.50
CA SER A 36 12.50 3.93 5.58
C SER A 36 12.02 2.71 6.36
N ARG A 37 10.75 2.68 6.71
CA ARG A 37 10.16 1.55 7.44
C ARG A 37 10.15 0.28 6.60
N ASN A 38 9.82 0.41 5.32
CA ASN A 38 9.79 -0.72 4.39
C ASN A 38 11.19 -1.33 4.21
N ALA A 39 12.23 -0.50 4.19
CA ALA A 39 13.62 -0.98 4.13
C ALA A 39 13.98 -1.81 5.35
N LEU A 40 13.55 -1.39 6.54
CA LEU A 40 13.76 -2.16 7.78
C LEU A 40 13.01 -3.50 7.74
N VAL A 41 11.79 -3.50 7.24
CA VAL A 41 11.00 -4.73 7.10
C VAL A 41 11.69 -5.69 6.12
N ARG A 42 12.19 -5.20 4.99
CA ARG A 42 12.93 -6.01 4.02
C ARG A 42 14.17 -6.64 4.63
N ARG A 43 14.94 -5.87 5.41
CA ARG A 43 16.12 -6.40 6.11
C ARG A 43 15.74 -7.50 7.10
N HIS A 44 14.63 -7.33 7.78
CA HIS A 44 14.12 -8.33 8.71
C HIS A 44 13.75 -9.62 7.97
N ILE A 45 13.07 -9.52 6.82
CA ILE A 45 12.73 -10.66 5.97
C ILE A 45 13.99 -11.38 5.50
N GLU A 46 14.98 -10.65 5.00
CA GLU A 46 16.25 -11.21 4.53
C GLU A 46 16.95 -11.97 5.67
N LYS A 47 16.94 -11.41 6.87
CA LYS A 47 17.52 -12.05 8.04
C LYS A 47 16.79 -13.34 8.40
N LEU A 48 15.47 -13.36 8.31
CA LEU A 48 14.68 -14.57 8.56
C LEU A 48 14.99 -15.63 7.50
N ASP A 49 15.06 -15.25 6.23
CA ASP A 49 15.39 -16.16 5.13
C ASP A 49 16.77 -16.79 5.36
N ALA A 50 17.76 -16.01 5.74
CA ALA A 50 19.11 -16.52 6.04
C ALA A 50 19.13 -17.42 7.27
N THR A 51 18.38 -17.06 8.32
CA THR A 51 18.32 -17.84 9.57
C THR A 51 17.63 -19.17 9.38
N TYR A 52 16.52 -19.20 8.65
CA TYR A 52 15.72 -20.41 8.45
C TYR A 52 16.00 -21.11 7.13
N LYS A 53 16.93 -20.59 6.32
CA LYS A 53 17.37 -21.21 5.06
C LYS A 53 16.21 -21.45 4.09
N VAL A 54 15.30 -20.47 3.99
CA VAL A 54 14.14 -20.54 3.11
C VAL A 54 14.58 -20.79 1.66
N GLY A 55 13.90 -21.71 0.98
CA GLY A 55 14.23 -22.09 -0.39
C GLY A 55 15.36 -23.11 -0.53
N THR A 56 15.92 -23.61 0.55
CA THR A 56 16.95 -24.66 0.57
C THR A 56 16.37 -25.98 1.10
N LYS A 57 17.15 -27.05 0.93
CA LYS A 57 16.78 -28.37 1.46
C LYS A 57 16.70 -28.41 3.00
N ASP A 58 17.40 -27.50 3.65
CA ASP A 58 17.46 -27.45 5.10
C ASP A 58 16.29 -26.65 5.70
N PHE A 59 15.44 -26.08 4.84
CA PHE A 59 14.27 -25.35 5.31
C PHE A 59 13.24 -26.29 5.92
N ASP A 60 12.87 -25.99 7.16
CA ASP A 60 11.84 -26.71 7.90
C ASP A 60 10.80 -25.71 8.41
N LEU A 61 9.59 -25.78 7.85
CA LEU A 61 8.51 -24.89 8.19
C LEU A 61 8.13 -24.96 9.67
N SER A 62 8.26 -26.15 10.28
CA SER A 62 7.92 -26.31 11.70
C SER A 62 8.89 -25.59 12.63
N SER A 63 10.13 -25.34 12.18
CA SER A 63 11.13 -24.61 12.97
C SER A 63 10.98 -23.10 12.86
N VAL A 64 10.22 -22.62 11.88
CA VAL A 64 9.96 -21.19 11.69
C VAL A 64 8.98 -20.77 12.77
N GLY A 65 9.38 -19.81 13.60
CA GLY A 65 8.51 -19.25 14.60
C GLY A 65 7.37 -18.46 13.95
N ASP A 66 7.20 -17.27 14.31
CA ASP A 66 6.05 -16.45 13.94
C ASP A 66 6.21 -15.85 12.53
N ILE A 67 5.79 -16.58 11.48
CA ILE A 67 5.76 -16.07 10.09
C ILE A 67 4.78 -14.90 9.96
N ASP A 68 3.70 -14.91 10.72
CA ASP A 68 2.66 -13.88 10.66
C ASP A 68 3.22 -12.50 10.98
N SER A 69 4.34 -12.42 11.73
CA SER A 69 4.95 -11.15 12.10
C SER A 69 5.42 -10.33 10.90
N VAL A 70 5.82 -10.97 9.79
CA VAL A 70 6.26 -10.27 8.57
C VAL A 70 5.08 -9.60 7.87
N ASP A 71 4.01 -10.35 7.65
CA ASP A 71 2.78 -9.82 7.05
C ASP A 71 2.19 -8.71 7.93
N ASP A 72 2.22 -8.88 9.23
CA ASP A 72 1.77 -7.87 10.19
C ASP A 72 2.56 -6.57 10.04
N LEU A 73 3.88 -6.65 9.90
CA LEU A 73 4.74 -5.49 9.71
C LEU A 73 4.44 -4.75 8.40
N LEU A 74 4.22 -5.49 7.32
CA LEU A 74 3.86 -4.91 6.02
C LEU A 74 2.50 -4.21 6.07
N ILE A 75 1.52 -4.83 6.71
CA ILE A 75 0.18 -4.27 6.88
C ILE A 75 0.23 -3.02 7.76
N GLU A 76 0.96 -3.07 8.88
CA GLU A 76 1.13 -1.92 9.76
C GLU A 76 1.77 -0.75 9.02
N ASN A 77 2.81 -1.00 8.25
CA ASN A 77 3.48 0.04 7.47
C ASN A 77 2.54 0.69 6.46
N CYS A 78 1.74 -0.11 5.79
CA CYS A 78 0.72 0.37 4.85
C CYS A 78 -0.33 1.22 5.54
N ALA A 79 -0.89 0.74 6.65
CA ALA A 79 -1.93 1.43 7.39
C ALA A 79 -1.45 2.75 8.00
N HIS A 80 -0.20 2.81 8.47
CA HIS A 80 0.33 4.02 9.10
C HIS A 80 0.76 5.09 8.10
N TYR A 81 1.22 4.71 6.90
CA TYR A 81 1.88 5.67 6.01
C TYR A 81 1.24 5.79 4.63
N LEU A 82 0.51 4.81 4.16
CA LEU A 82 -0.15 4.86 2.84
C LEU A 82 -1.64 5.09 2.91
N LEU A 83 -2.34 4.46 3.83
CA LEU A 83 -3.77 4.67 4.03
C LEU A 83 -3.95 5.91 4.91
N LYS A 84 -4.61 6.94 4.36
CA LYS A 84 -4.74 8.25 5.01
C LYS A 84 -6.12 8.53 5.59
N GLY A 85 -7.11 7.79 5.15
CA GLY A 85 -8.47 7.98 5.62
C GLY A 85 -9.43 7.03 4.92
N TRP A 86 -10.68 7.02 5.35
CA TRP A 86 -11.70 6.22 4.73
C TRP A 86 -13.11 6.80 4.94
N GLU A 87 -14.03 6.26 4.15
CA GLU A 87 -15.48 6.44 4.31
C GLU A 87 -16.14 5.08 4.09
N GLY A 88 -17.22 4.81 4.78
CA GLY A 88 -17.95 3.55 4.63
C GLY A 88 -17.41 2.39 5.44
N VAL A 89 -16.65 2.67 6.49
CA VAL A 89 -16.17 1.67 7.45
C VAL A 89 -16.90 1.90 8.77
N GLY A 90 -17.35 0.82 9.37
CA GLY A 90 -18.08 0.89 10.63
C GLY A 90 -17.82 -0.30 11.52
N GLU A 91 -18.34 -0.21 12.73
CA GLU A 91 -18.31 -1.29 13.72
C GLU A 91 -19.73 -1.61 14.17
N SER A 92 -19.96 -2.85 14.58
CA SER A 92 -21.22 -3.25 15.19
C SER A 92 -21.15 -2.95 16.70
N VAL A 93 -22.03 -2.08 17.16
CA VAL A 93 -22.16 -1.72 18.56
C VAL A 93 -23.61 -1.98 18.98
N ASP A 94 -23.80 -2.91 19.91
CA ASP A 94 -25.12 -3.30 20.41
C ASP A 94 -26.10 -3.68 19.27
N GLY A 95 -25.60 -4.40 18.27
CA GLY A 95 -26.38 -4.83 17.12
C GLY A 95 -26.66 -3.75 16.07
N LYS A 96 -26.08 -2.56 16.23
CA LYS A 96 -26.21 -1.46 15.27
C LYS A 96 -24.87 -1.21 14.57
N GLU A 97 -24.94 -0.89 13.28
CA GLU A 97 -23.77 -0.48 12.52
C GLU A 97 -23.50 1.01 12.77
N VAL A 98 -22.30 1.32 13.25
CA VAL A 98 -21.88 2.69 13.56
C VAL A 98 -20.63 3.00 12.72
N ALA A 99 -20.68 4.09 11.95
CA ALA A 99 -19.53 4.56 11.21
C ALA A 99 -18.39 4.96 12.16
N ILE A 100 -17.17 4.62 11.80
CA ILE A 100 -15.98 4.95 12.59
C ILE A 100 -15.00 5.79 11.79
N ASP A 101 -14.30 6.68 12.47
CA ASP A 101 -13.22 7.45 11.89
C ASP A 101 -11.97 6.56 11.68
N TYR A 102 -11.16 6.94 10.70
CA TYR A 102 -9.92 6.24 10.45
C TYR A 102 -8.92 6.45 11.57
N THR A 103 -8.33 5.35 12.04
CA THR A 103 -7.09 5.35 12.82
C THR A 103 -6.18 4.26 12.26
N PRO A 104 -4.85 4.38 12.39
CA PRO A 104 -3.95 3.34 11.89
C PRO A 104 -4.24 1.96 12.47
N GLU A 105 -4.61 1.86 13.74
CA GLU A 105 -4.96 0.60 14.40
C GLU A 105 -6.20 -0.04 13.76
N LYS A 106 -7.22 0.76 13.47
CA LYS A 106 -8.42 0.30 12.77
C LYS A 106 -8.10 -0.06 11.33
N GLY A 107 -7.19 0.68 10.69
CA GLY A 107 -6.69 0.37 9.35
C GLY A 107 -6.01 -0.99 9.30
N VAL A 108 -5.16 -1.31 10.26
CA VAL A 108 -4.54 -2.63 10.39
C VAL A 108 -5.60 -3.72 10.49
N ALA A 109 -6.61 -3.51 11.33
CA ALA A 109 -7.69 -4.48 11.51
C ALA A 109 -8.45 -4.74 10.20
N LEU A 110 -8.78 -3.68 9.45
CA LEU A 110 -9.45 -3.80 8.17
C LEU A 110 -8.60 -4.57 7.15
N LEU A 111 -7.32 -4.25 7.04
CA LEU A 111 -6.43 -4.88 6.08
C LEU A 111 -6.15 -6.35 6.43
N LYS A 112 -6.14 -6.72 7.69
CA LYS A 112 -6.05 -8.12 8.10
C LYS A 112 -7.32 -8.89 7.75
N GLN A 113 -8.46 -8.26 7.87
CA GLN A 113 -9.75 -8.86 7.52
C GLN A 113 -9.94 -8.96 6.00
N ARG A 114 -9.41 -7.98 5.25
CA ARG A 114 -9.55 -7.87 3.79
C ARG A 114 -8.18 -7.68 3.13
N PRO A 115 -7.39 -8.76 2.98
CA PRO A 115 -6.03 -8.63 2.42
C PRO A 115 -5.99 -8.07 1.00
N GLU A 116 -7.05 -8.24 0.22
CA GLU A 116 -7.15 -7.69 -1.14
C GLU A 116 -7.05 -6.17 -1.15
N LEU A 117 -7.48 -5.51 -0.08
CA LEU A 117 -7.41 -4.05 0.03
C LEU A 117 -5.96 -3.57 0.16
N TYR A 118 -5.12 -4.34 0.84
CA TYR A 118 -3.70 -4.05 0.97
C TYR A 118 -3.03 -3.90 -0.40
N TRP A 119 -3.28 -4.86 -1.29
CA TRP A 119 -2.71 -4.84 -2.63
C TRP A 119 -3.22 -3.67 -3.47
N GLN A 120 -4.50 -3.33 -3.34
CA GLN A 120 -5.08 -2.19 -4.05
C GLN A 120 -4.52 -0.86 -3.55
N ILE A 121 -4.31 -0.74 -2.24
CA ILE A 121 -3.67 0.45 -1.66
C ILE A 121 -2.24 0.58 -2.18
N LEU A 122 -1.47 -0.50 -2.18
CA LEU A 122 -0.10 -0.49 -2.69
C LEU A 122 -0.04 -0.10 -4.17
N ALA A 123 -0.90 -0.69 -4.99
CA ALA A 123 -0.97 -0.36 -6.41
C ALA A 123 -1.30 1.12 -6.64
N THR A 124 -2.28 1.64 -5.91
CA THR A 124 -2.68 3.05 -6.00
C THR A 124 -1.54 3.97 -5.53
N ALA A 125 -0.89 3.63 -4.43
CA ALA A 125 0.22 4.41 -3.91
C ALA A 125 1.39 4.47 -4.90
N ALA A 126 1.65 3.36 -5.59
CA ALA A 126 2.65 3.32 -6.66
C ALA A 126 2.24 4.19 -7.86
N GLU A 127 0.98 4.15 -8.26
CA GLU A 127 0.46 4.99 -9.34
C GLU A 127 0.57 6.48 -9.00
N ILE A 128 0.31 6.86 -7.76
CA ILE A 128 0.46 8.25 -7.32
C ILE A 128 1.93 8.68 -7.44
N ALA A 129 2.86 7.83 -7.04
CA ALA A 129 4.30 8.10 -7.17
C ALA A 129 4.73 8.24 -8.64
N GLU A 130 4.06 7.54 -9.54
CA GLU A 130 4.30 7.58 -10.99
C GLU A 130 3.39 8.57 -11.73
N GLY A 131 2.63 9.38 -11.02
CA GLY A 131 1.59 10.24 -11.61
C GLY A 131 2.06 11.10 -12.77
N LYS A 132 3.30 11.58 -12.73
CA LYS A 132 3.88 12.35 -13.84
C LYS A 132 4.07 11.47 -15.09
N ALA A 133 4.48 10.23 -14.94
CA ALA A 133 4.63 9.30 -16.05
C ALA A 133 3.28 8.98 -16.70
N GLU A 134 2.23 8.79 -15.89
CA GLU A 134 0.87 8.58 -16.38
C GLU A 134 0.34 9.80 -17.13
N GLN A 135 0.51 11.00 -16.59
CA GLN A 135 0.12 12.23 -17.25
C GLN A 135 0.82 12.37 -18.60
N THR A 136 2.10 12.02 -18.67
CA THR A 136 2.86 12.05 -19.91
C THR A 136 2.30 11.03 -20.91
N LYS A 137 1.98 9.82 -20.48
CA LYS A 137 1.37 8.78 -21.33
C LYS A 137 0.01 9.23 -21.86
N ASP A 138 -0.81 9.81 -21.04
CA ASP A 138 -2.12 10.31 -21.44
C ASP A 138 -1.98 11.44 -22.48
N THR A 139 -1.02 12.33 -22.29
CA THR A 139 -0.73 13.40 -23.26
C THR A 139 -0.28 12.80 -24.60
N VAL A 140 0.59 11.82 -24.60
CA VAL A 140 1.04 11.13 -25.80
C VAL A 140 -0.11 10.44 -26.52
N LYS A 141 -0.98 9.73 -25.79
CA LYS A 141 -2.17 9.10 -26.36
C LYS A 141 -3.10 10.10 -27.02
N LYS A 142 -3.35 11.24 -26.37
CA LYS A 142 -4.17 12.30 -26.93
C LYS A 142 -3.57 12.88 -28.22
N SER A 143 -2.25 13.10 -28.23
CA SER A 143 -1.54 13.57 -29.42
C SER A 143 -1.62 12.56 -30.56
N GLN A 144 -1.46 11.26 -30.28
CA GLN A 144 -1.58 10.21 -31.29
C GLN A 144 -2.99 10.14 -31.88
N LYS A 145 -4.02 10.28 -31.06
CA LYS A 145 -5.40 10.32 -31.53
C LYS A 145 -5.64 11.53 -32.47
N ARG A 146 -5.08 12.69 -32.17
CA ARG A 146 -5.18 13.87 -33.04
C ARG A 146 -4.49 13.64 -34.37
N ASN A 147 -3.33 12.96 -34.36
CA ASN A 147 -2.56 12.68 -35.57
C ASN A 147 -3.20 11.58 -36.43
N ALA A 148 -3.95 10.67 -35.82
CA ALA A 148 -4.65 9.59 -36.50
C ALA A 148 -6.00 10.00 -37.08
N GLY A 149 -6.49 11.15 -36.66
CA GLY A 149 -7.73 11.73 -37.21
C GLY A 149 -7.44 12.68 -38.35
#